data_9832ba73aeffa6727884c9e606fefdd2
#
_entry.id   9832ba73aeffa6727884c9e606fefdd2
#
_cell.length_a   1.000
_cell.length_b   1.000
_cell.length_c   1.000
_cell.angle_alpha   90.00
_cell.angle_beta   90.00
_cell.angle_gamma   90.00
#
_symmetry.space_group_name_H-M   'P 1'
#
loop_
_entity.id
_entity.type
_entity.pdbx_description
1 polymer ?
#
loop_
_entity_poly.entity_id
_entity_poly.type
_entity_poly.pdbx_seq_one_letter_code
_entity_poly.pdbx_strand_id
1 'polypeptide(L)'
;MKTIKLNDSGILFDAESHTYCTKDGEVLQGITGRLKERAFPDEYKDVPEEVLQRAAMRGTRIHNILELYDEVGLITNECQELQNYMKAQTEFPFLANHLQSEYLITDGEKYASAIDKVYVENDGVILGDVKTTYHLNEEYVSWQLSIYAYFFNLVNPNIEVKKLYALWFREDKYKVVEVERKSIEDVKKLLYTEEALPVTTVDEEMMPDINRAEAALIEYKEAMEFYKAQYDKLKEGILAIMMQHDIKKYDGQRISITRKPETERLCFDSKAFKNDYPQMYEQYITKTKTSSSILIKVK
;
A
#
# COMPACT_ATOMS: atom_id res chain seq x y z
N MET A 1 29.19 -22.31 -6.01
CA MET A 1 28.85 -20.94 -5.70
C MET A 1 29.41 -20.60 -4.33
N LYS A 2 30.01 -19.42 -4.11
CA LYS A 2 30.34 -18.96 -2.76
C LYS A 2 29.04 -18.68 -2.00
N THR A 3 28.88 -19.29 -0.82
CA THR A 3 27.75 -18.96 0.05
C THR A 3 27.92 -17.52 0.54
N ILE A 4 27.00 -16.63 0.19
CA ILE A 4 26.96 -15.26 0.70
C ILE A 4 26.46 -15.33 2.15
N LYS A 5 27.19 -14.71 3.06
CA LYS A 5 26.81 -14.58 4.46
C LYS A 5 26.79 -13.09 4.81
N LEU A 6 25.65 -12.60 5.26
CA LEU A 6 25.49 -11.22 5.69
C LEU A 6 26.07 -11.01 7.09
N ASN A 7 26.63 -9.84 7.31
CA ASN A 7 27.14 -9.44 8.63
C ASN A 7 25.99 -9.00 9.54
N ASP A 8 26.13 -9.17 10.84
CA ASP A 8 25.22 -8.56 11.83
C ASP A 8 25.47 -7.04 11.86
N SER A 9 24.44 -6.25 11.65
CA SER A 9 24.52 -4.79 11.71
C SER A 9 24.76 -4.23 13.10
N GLY A 10 24.57 -5.03 14.14
CA GLY A 10 24.74 -4.62 15.53
C GLY A 10 23.59 -3.79 16.10
N ILE A 11 22.44 -3.69 15.38
CA ILE A 11 21.26 -2.98 15.85
C ILE A 11 20.10 -3.91 16.15
N LEU A 12 19.16 -3.44 16.93
CA LEU A 12 17.91 -4.11 17.31
C LEU A 12 16.73 -3.30 16.79
N PHE A 13 15.66 -3.98 16.45
CA PHE A 13 14.40 -3.36 16.06
C PHE A 13 13.29 -3.79 17.02
N ASP A 14 12.61 -2.82 17.62
CA ASP A 14 11.41 -3.03 18.43
C ASP A 14 10.18 -2.78 17.56
N ALA A 15 9.44 -3.85 17.29
CA ALA A 15 8.25 -3.81 16.44
C ALA A 15 7.05 -3.08 17.08
N GLU A 16 6.94 -3.07 18.43
CA GLU A 16 5.83 -2.39 19.12
C GLU A 16 5.98 -0.87 19.05
N SER A 17 7.17 -0.35 19.31
CA SER A 17 7.47 1.09 19.25
C SER A 17 7.95 1.55 17.88
N HIS A 18 8.18 0.63 16.94
CA HIS A 18 8.79 0.87 15.63
C HIS A 18 10.11 1.65 15.74
N THR A 19 10.97 1.22 16.65
CA THR A 19 12.20 1.92 17.02
C THR A 19 13.43 1.07 16.76
N TYR A 20 14.45 1.68 16.16
CA TYR A 20 15.78 1.07 16.02
C TYR A 20 16.68 1.53 17.15
N CYS A 21 17.47 0.63 17.72
CA CYS A 21 18.44 0.97 18.73
C CYS A 21 19.74 0.15 18.57
N THR A 22 20.85 0.73 19.04
CA THR A 22 22.11 -0.01 19.17
C THR A 22 22.02 -1.03 20.31
N LYS A 23 22.96 -1.98 20.38
CA LYS A 23 23.05 -2.94 21.50
C LYS A 23 23.29 -2.24 22.84
N ASP A 24 23.80 -1.02 22.84
CA ASP A 24 24.02 -0.19 24.04
C ASP A 24 22.80 0.66 24.42
N GLY A 25 21.72 0.56 23.64
CA GLY A 25 20.43 1.23 23.93
C GLY A 25 20.29 2.63 23.34
N GLU A 26 21.20 3.09 22.50
CA GLU A 26 21.06 4.35 21.79
C GLU A 26 20.02 4.24 20.67
N VAL A 27 19.05 5.14 20.65
CA VAL A 27 17.97 5.17 19.66
C VAL A 27 18.47 5.76 18.35
N LEU A 28 18.24 5.05 17.25
CA LEU A 28 18.57 5.48 15.89
C LEU A 28 17.32 5.94 15.15
N GLN A 29 17.47 6.92 14.27
CA GLN A 29 16.39 7.47 13.48
C GLN A 29 16.13 6.59 12.25
N GLY A 30 14.85 6.24 12.00
CA GLY A 30 14.45 5.57 10.77
C GLY A 30 14.60 6.47 9.53
N ILE A 31 15.11 5.93 8.44
CA ILE A 31 15.38 6.72 7.22
C ILE A 31 14.12 7.22 6.51
N THR A 32 13.00 6.51 6.63
CA THR A 32 11.75 6.83 5.92
C THR A 32 11.25 8.24 6.28
N GLY A 33 11.35 8.63 7.56
CA GLY A 33 11.00 9.97 8.02
C GLY A 33 11.87 11.04 7.35
N ARG A 34 13.18 10.83 7.31
CA ARG A 34 14.13 11.75 6.69
C ARG A 34 13.93 11.87 5.18
N LEU A 35 13.67 10.75 4.52
CA LEU A 35 13.38 10.72 3.09
C LEU A 35 12.11 11.51 2.75
N LYS A 36 11.03 11.32 3.50
CA LYS A 36 9.79 12.10 3.33
C LYS A 36 10.02 13.58 3.55
N GLU A 37 10.64 13.95 4.68
CA GLU A 37 10.89 15.36 5.03
C GLU A 37 11.70 16.09 3.94
N ARG A 38 12.71 15.43 3.36
CA ARG A 38 13.72 16.08 2.51
C ARG A 38 13.42 16.00 1.02
N ALA A 39 12.90 14.89 0.55
CA ALA A 39 12.70 14.65 -0.88
C ALA A 39 11.23 14.59 -1.29
N PHE A 40 10.32 14.21 -0.38
CA PHE A 40 8.91 14.00 -0.69
C PHE A 40 7.98 14.60 0.39
N PRO A 41 8.11 15.91 0.71
CA PRO A 41 7.37 16.54 1.81
C PRO A 41 5.86 16.57 1.59
N ASP A 42 5.42 16.48 0.34
CA ASP A 42 4.00 16.54 -0.03
C ASP A 42 3.39 15.15 -0.33
N GLU A 43 4.15 14.04 -0.22
CA GLU A 43 3.73 12.67 -0.62
C GLU A 43 2.49 12.26 0.16
N TYR A 44 1.88 12.63 0.99
CA TYR A 44 0.62 12.23 1.65
C TYR A 44 -0.03 13.41 2.40
N LYS A 45 0.28 14.65 2.01
CA LYS A 45 -0.10 15.86 2.74
C LYS A 45 -1.61 16.00 2.95
N ASP A 46 -2.38 15.60 1.94
CA ASP A 46 -3.84 15.74 1.94
C ASP A 46 -4.57 14.40 2.21
N VAL A 47 -3.83 13.35 2.60
CA VAL A 47 -4.43 12.04 2.91
C VAL A 47 -4.75 11.99 4.42
N PRO A 48 -6.02 11.69 4.80
CA PRO A 48 -6.38 11.58 6.20
C PRO A 48 -5.60 10.51 6.95
N GLU A 49 -5.28 10.79 8.19
CA GLU A 49 -4.50 9.91 9.06
C GLU A 49 -5.08 8.49 9.17
N GLU A 50 -6.41 8.34 9.24
CA GLU A 50 -7.09 7.04 9.34
C GLU A 50 -6.91 6.20 8.07
N VAL A 51 -6.77 6.85 6.91
CA VAL A 51 -6.50 6.19 5.62
C VAL A 51 -5.05 5.71 5.58
N LEU A 52 -4.11 6.56 6.00
CA LEU A 52 -2.69 6.21 6.11
C LEU A 52 -2.46 5.04 7.07
N GLN A 53 -3.12 5.05 8.23
CA GLN A 53 -3.02 3.97 9.21
C GLN A 53 -3.54 2.64 8.66
N ARG A 54 -4.66 2.63 7.92
CA ARG A 54 -5.19 1.41 7.28
C ARG A 54 -4.26 0.90 6.19
N ALA A 55 -3.74 1.80 5.36
CA ALA A 55 -2.78 1.44 4.32
C ALA A 55 -1.50 0.84 4.94
N ALA A 56 -1.01 1.43 6.04
CA ALA A 56 0.13 0.91 6.79
C ALA A 56 -0.15 -0.48 7.37
N MET A 57 -1.30 -0.69 8.03
CA MET A 57 -1.69 -2.00 8.58
C MET A 57 -1.81 -3.07 7.49
N ARG A 58 -2.39 -2.71 6.33
CA ARG A 58 -2.44 -3.62 5.18
C ARG A 58 -1.03 -3.94 4.68
N GLY A 59 -0.18 -2.94 4.53
CA GLY A 59 1.22 -3.10 4.13
C GLY A 59 1.95 -4.07 5.05
N THR A 60 1.95 -3.81 6.36
CA THR A 60 2.59 -4.67 7.37
C THR A 60 2.09 -6.11 7.29
N ARG A 61 0.77 -6.32 7.15
CA ARG A 61 0.22 -7.66 7.01
C ARG A 61 0.77 -8.38 5.77
N ILE A 62 0.87 -7.71 4.63
CA ILE A 62 1.37 -8.32 3.40
C ILE A 62 2.86 -8.60 3.50
N HIS A 63 3.67 -7.68 4.03
CA HIS A 63 5.10 -7.90 4.31
C HIS A 63 5.31 -9.16 5.15
N ASN A 64 4.60 -9.30 6.27
CA ASN A 64 4.69 -10.47 7.14
C ASN A 64 4.30 -11.79 6.42
N ILE A 65 3.31 -11.76 5.54
CA ILE A 65 2.91 -12.93 4.76
C ILE A 65 4.01 -13.33 3.76
N LEU A 66 4.59 -12.36 3.05
CA LEU A 66 5.67 -12.61 2.10
C LEU A 66 6.95 -13.05 2.79
N GLU A 67 7.23 -12.52 3.99
CA GLU A 67 8.36 -12.97 4.83
C GLU A 67 8.19 -14.42 5.26
N LEU A 68 7.04 -14.80 5.84
CA LEU A 68 6.74 -16.16 6.24
C LEU A 68 6.79 -17.16 5.07
N TYR A 69 6.37 -16.72 3.89
CA TYR A 69 6.49 -17.54 2.69
C TYR A 69 7.96 -17.78 2.32
N ASP A 70 8.80 -16.77 2.31
CA ASP A 70 10.21 -16.88 1.94
C ASP A 70 11.02 -17.66 2.98
N GLU A 71 10.72 -17.51 4.28
CA GLU A 71 11.50 -18.14 5.35
C GLU A 71 11.07 -19.58 5.63
N VAL A 72 9.78 -19.87 5.65
CA VAL A 72 9.25 -21.18 6.07
C VAL A 72 8.34 -21.85 5.04
N GLY A 73 8.14 -21.24 3.88
CA GLY A 73 7.29 -21.77 2.81
C GLY A 73 5.80 -21.76 3.16
N LEU A 74 5.34 -20.90 4.07
CA LEU A 74 3.94 -20.82 4.46
C LEU A 74 3.10 -20.20 3.35
N ILE A 75 2.16 -20.97 2.82
CA ILE A 75 1.22 -20.51 1.79
C ILE A 75 -0.16 -20.28 2.41
N THR A 76 -0.72 -19.09 2.19
CA THR A 76 -2.11 -18.78 2.49
C THR A 76 -2.86 -18.43 1.21
N ASN A 77 -3.99 -19.07 0.97
CA ASN A 77 -4.82 -18.82 -0.21
C ASN A 77 -5.68 -17.55 -0.08
N GLU A 78 -5.68 -16.92 1.10
CA GLU A 78 -6.48 -15.72 1.38
C GLU A 78 -5.75 -14.41 1.01
N CYS A 79 -4.51 -14.47 0.52
CA CYS A 79 -3.72 -13.31 0.14
C CYS A 79 -3.40 -13.33 -1.35
N GLN A 80 -4.06 -12.46 -2.11
CA GLN A 80 -3.84 -12.35 -3.54
C GLN A 80 -2.44 -11.85 -3.88
N GLU A 81 -1.88 -10.96 -3.05
CA GLU A 81 -0.53 -10.43 -3.20
C GLU A 81 0.53 -11.54 -3.07
N LEU A 82 0.32 -12.54 -2.22
CA LEU A 82 1.19 -13.72 -2.16
C LEU A 82 1.11 -14.54 -3.46
N GLN A 83 -0.10 -14.73 -4.01
CA GLN A 83 -0.26 -15.43 -5.28
C GLN A 83 0.48 -14.69 -6.41
N ASN A 84 0.42 -13.37 -6.41
CA ASN A 84 1.14 -12.53 -7.36
C ASN A 84 2.66 -12.61 -7.16
N TYR A 85 3.14 -12.64 -5.91
CA TYR A 85 4.56 -12.83 -5.61
C TYR A 85 5.07 -14.19 -6.13
N MET A 86 4.32 -15.26 -5.90
CA MET A 86 4.64 -16.60 -6.43
C MET A 86 4.67 -16.62 -7.98
N LYS A 87 3.76 -15.90 -8.64
CA LYS A 87 3.79 -15.73 -10.12
C LYS A 87 5.02 -14.95 -10.54
N ALA A 88 5.32 -13.82 -9.86
CA ALA A 88 6.49 -13.02 -10.17
C ALA A 88 7.79 -13.82 -10.04
N GLN A 89 7.91 -14.76 -9.11
CA GLN A 89 9.07 -15.66 -9.00
C GLN A 89 9.29 -16.52 -10.24
N THR A 90 8.24 -16.86 -10.99
CA THR A 90 8.37 -17.60 -12.26
C THR A 90 8.83 -16.72 -13.42
N GLU A 91 8.50 -15.43 -13.41
CA GLU A 91 8.86 -14.47 -14.45
C GLU A 91 10.23 -13.80 -14.15
N PHE A 92 10.55 -13.62 -12.89
CA PHE A 92 11.79 -13.01 -12.40
C PHE A 92 12.56 -14.01 -11.52
N PRO A 93 13.40 -14.88 -12.09
CA PRO A 93 14.02 -15.98 -11.35
C PRO A 93 14.87 -15.58 -10.15
N PHE A 94 15.36 -14.33 -10.08
CA PHE A 94 16.13 -13.86 -8.92
C PHE A 94 15.29 -13.83 -7.65
N LEU A 95 13.96 -13.63 -7.75
CA LEU A 95 13.05 -13.63 -6.59
C LEU A 95 13.00 -15.00 -5.86
N ALA A 96 13.37 -16.08 -6.55
CA ALA A 96 13.48 -17.41 -5.93
C ALA A 96 14.80 -17.59 -5.17
N ASN A 97 15.78 -16.68 -5.32
CA ASN A 97 17.07 -16.72 -4.66
C ASN A 97 17.08 -15.91 -3.36
N HIS A 98 15.98 -15.98 -2.60
CA HIS A 98 15.85 -15.28 -1.32
C HIS A 98 17.00 -15.64 -0.37
N LEU A 99 17.60 -14.62 0.25
CA LEU A 99 18.67 -14.75 1.22
C LEU A 99 18.20 -14.37 2.62
N GLN A 100 17.53 -13.21 2.75
CA GLN A 100 17.02 -12.72 4.01
C GLN A 100 15.90 -11.68 3.81
N SER A 101 14.88 -11.71 4.68
CA SER A 101 13.89 -10.64 4.84
C SER A 101 14.24 -9.73 6.01
N GLU A 102 13.70 -8.52 6.03
CA GLU A 102 13.81 -7.54 7.12
C GLU A 102 15.26 -7.37 7.63
N TYR A 103 16.22 -7.32 6.68
CA TYR A 103 17.63 -7.24 7.03
C TYR A 103 17.99 -5.85 7.57
N LEU A 104 18.41 -5.80 8.83
CA LEU A 104 18.73 -4.57 9.54
C LEU A 104 20.04 -3.96 9.05
N ILE A 105 20.00 -2.66 8.76
CA ILE A 105 21.14 -1.86 8.27
C ILE A 105 21.23 -0.54 9.00
N THR A 106 22.45 0.03 9.06
CA THR A 106 22.73 1.29 9.74
C THR A 106 23.93 2.01 9.13
N ASP A 107 23.99 3.32 9.33
CA ASP A 107 25.21 4.10 9.09
C ASP A 107 26.21 4.00 10.26
N GLY A 108 25.80 3.36 11.37
CA GLY A 108 26.60 3.21 12.58
C GLY A 108 26.58 4.41 13.53
N GLU A 109 25.90 5.50 13.17
CA GLU A 109 25.91 6.75 13.93
C GLU A 109 24.51 7.30 14.24
N LYS A 110 23.68 7.49 13.23
CA LYS A 110 22.44 8.24 13.36
C LYS A 110 21.23 7.51 12.82
N TYR A 111 21.36 6.78 11.72
CA TYR A 111 20.25 6.23 10.98
C TYR A 111 20.26 4.71 10.92
N ALA A 112 19.09 4.13 10.93
CA ALA A 112 18.89 2.69 10.72
C ALA A 112 17.63 2.42 9.90
N SER A 113 17.56 1.23 9.30
CA SER A 113 16.38 0.72 8.61
C SER A 113 16.43 -0.80 8.50
N ALA A 114 15.35 -1.39 7.97
CA ALA A 114 15.30 -2.77 7.53
C ALA A 114 15.11 -2.82 6.01
N ILE A 115 15.83 -3.72 5.35
CA ILE A 115 15.62 -4.02 3.92
C ILE A 115 14.60 -5.14 3.83
N ASP A 116 13.49 -4.91 3.15
CA ASP A 116 12.39 -5.88 3.06
C ASP A 116 12.87 -7.23 2.50
N LYS A 117 13.66 -7.20 1.41
CA LYS A 117 14.15 -8.41 0.73
C LYS A 117 15.58 -8.28 0.24
N VAL A 118 16.40 -9.27 0.55
CA VAL A 118 17.75 -9.45 -0.01
C VAL A 118 17.78 -10.75 -0.79
N TYR A 119 18.19 -10.69 -2.04
CA TYR A 119 18.31 -11.86 -2.94
C TYR A 119 19.75 -12.08 -3.37
N VAL A 120 20.14 -13.34 -3.59
CA VAL A 120 21.46 -13.67 -4.14
C VAL A 120 21.47 -13.50 -5.65
N GLU A 121 22.48 -12.78 -6.16
CA GLU A 121 22.73 -12.61 -7.59
C GLU A 121 24.21 -12.81 -7.89
N ASN A 122 24.57 -14.01 -8.38
CA ASN A 122 25.95 -14.41 -8.65
C ASN A 122 26.87 -14.30 -7.41
N ASP A 123 27.78 -13.33 -7.39
CA ASP A 123 28.73 -13.03 -6.31
C ASP A 123 28.33 -11.81 -5.46
N GLY A 124 27.14 -11.26 -5.69
CA GLY A 124 26.60 -10.11 -4.99
C GLY A 124 25.12 -10.31 -4.63
N VAL A 125 24.44 -9.22 -4.36
CA VAL A 125 23.03 -9.23 -3.95
C VAL A 125 22.19 -8.24 -4.76
N ILE A 126 20.90 -8.52 -4.81
CA ILE A 126 19.84 -7.62 -5.23
C ILE A 126 19.09 -7.21 -3.96
N LEU A 127 18.75 -5.91 -3.85
CA LEU A 127 17.88 -5.40 -2.81
C LEU A 127 16.49 -5.15 -3.38
N GLY A 128 15.47 -5.61 -2.69
CA GLY A 128 14.06 -5.42 -3.04
C GLY A 128 13.31 -4.70 -1.93
N ASP A 129 12.41 -3.81 -2.32
CA ASP A 129 11.50 -3.11 -1.42
C ASP A 129 10.06 -3.39 -1.87
N VAL A 130 9.26 -3.92 -0.94
CA VAL A 130 7.87 -4.32 -1.21
C VAL A 130 6.94 -3.14 -1.01
N LYS A 131 6.13 -2.85 -2.00
CA LYS A 131 5.11 -1.80 -1.96
C LYS A 131 3.72 -2.36 -2.21
N THR A 132 2.77 -1.91 -1.40
CA THR A 132 1.35 -2.27 -1.50
C THR A 132 0.46 -1.04 -1.72
N THR A 133 1.09 0.10 -2.01
CA THR A 133 0.43 1.38 -2.29
C THR A 133 -0.41 1.29 -3.56
N TYR A 134 -1.36 2.20 -3.70
CA TYR A 134 -2.22 2.24 -4.89
C TYR A 134 -1.43 2.48 -6.18
N HIS A 135 -0.51 3.42 -6.14
CA HIS A 135 0.47 3.66 -7.21
C HIS A 135 1.88 3.38 -6.70
N LEU A 136 2.71 2.84 -7.58
CA LEU A 136 4.12 2.71 -7.32
C LEU A 136 4.81 4.03 -7.62
N ASN A 137 5.34 4.70 -6.60
CA ASN A 137 6.24 5.83 -6.76
C ASN A 137 7.67 5.29 -6.93
N GLU A 138 8.08 5.07 -8.19
CA GLU A 138 9.39 4.49 -8.53
C GLU A 138 10.54 5.38 -8.07
N GLU A 139 10.37 6.70 -8.13
CA GLU A 139 11.38 7.66 -7.70
C GLU A 139 11.59 7.61 -6.17
N TYR A 140 10.49 7.52 -5.40
CA TYR A 140 10.59 7.32 -3.96
C TYR A 140 11.33 6.03 -3.60
N VAL A 141 10.99 4.91 -4.27
CA VAL A 141 11.63 3.61 -4.03
C VAL A 141 13.09 3.63 -4.48
N SER A 142 13.42 4.32 -5.57
CA SER A 142 14.79 4.53 -6.03
C SER A 142 15.65 5.19 -4.95
N TRP A 143 15.18 6.27 -4.35
CA TRP A 143 15.84 6.93 -3.24
C TRP A 143 15.99 6.03 -2.01
N GLN A 144 14.90 5.37 -1.61
CA GLN A 144 14.87 4.47 -0.46
C GLN A 144 15.89 3.34 -0.61
N LEU A 145 15.84 2.62 -1.71
CA LEU A 145 16.77 1.52 -2.00
C LEU A 145 18.21 1.99 -2.20
N SER A 146 18.44 3.22 -2.69
CA SER A 146 19.77 3.78 -2.78
C SER A 146 20.40 4.05 -1.41
N ILE A 147 19.61 4.54 -0.45
CA ILE A 147 20.03 4.67 0.95
C ILE A 147 20.30 3.27 1.54
N TYR A 148 19.43 2.31 1.28
CA TYR A 148 19.63 0.93 1.73
C TYR A 148 20.92 0.33 1.17
N ALA A 149 21.21 0.52 -0.10
CA ALA A 149 22.44 0.05 -0.71
C ALA A 149 23.68 0.73 -0.11
N TYR A 150 23.59 2.00 0.22
CA TYR A 150 24.69 2.71 0.91
C TYR A 150 24.94 2.11 2.29
N PHE A 151 23.93 1.93 3.13
CA PHE A 151 24.08 1.34 4.46
C PHE A 151 24.45 -0.15 4.39
N PHE A 152 23.88 -0.88 3.43
CA PHE A 152 24.25 -2.28 3.19
C PHE A 152 25.75 -2.42 2.95
N ASN A 153 26.33 -1.57 2.11
CA ASN A 153 27.77 -1.60 1.81
C ASN A 153 28.64 -1.19 3.03
N LEU A 154 28.12 -0.36 3.95
CA LEU A 154 28.82 -0.07 5.22
C LEU A 154 28.87 -1.30 6.12
N VAL A 155 27.77 -2.04 6.22
CA VAL A 155 27.67 -3.26 7.02
C VAL A 155 28.39 -4.44 6.34
N ASN A 156 28.32 -4.54 5.00
CA ASN A 156 28.84 -5.65 4.20
C ASN A 156 29.83 -5.16 3.12
N PRO A 157 31.01 -4.65 3.47
CA PRO A 157 31.92 -3.98 2.52
C PRO A 157 32.47 -4.88 1.41
N ASN A 158 32.36 -6.21 1.57
CA ASN A 158 32.86 -7.19 0.62
C ASN A 158 31.74 -7.82 -0.26
N ILE A 159 30.50 -7.34 -0.16
CA ILE A 159 29.36 -7.84 -0.93
C ILE A 159 28.84 -6.68 -1.78
N GLU A 160 28.81 -6.88 -3.09
CA GLU A 160 28.33 -5.87 -4.02
C GLU A 160 26.81 -5.90 -4.13
N VAL A 161 26.17 -4.75 -4.04
CA VAL A 161 24.76 -4.60 -4.41
C VAL A 161 24.71 -4.38 -5.92
N LYS A 162 24.21 -5.38 -6.66
CA LYS A 162 24.14 -5.41 -8.13
C LYS A 162 23.00 -4.55 -8.67
N LYS A 163 21.80 -4.73 -8.11
CA LYS A 163 20.56 -4.15 -8.61
C LYS A 163 19.61 -3.80 -7.46
N LEU A 164 18.67 -2.91 -7.78
CA LEU A 164 17.63 -2.44 -6.88
C LEU A 164 16.27 -2.68 -7.54
N TYR A 165 15.32 -3.29 -6.85
CA TYR A 165 14.00 -3.57 -7.39
C TYR A 165 12.87 -3.05 -6.50
N ALA A 166 11.95 -2.30 -7.09
CA ALA A 166 10.63 -2.07 -6.53
C ALA A 166 9.74 -3.28 -6.79
N LEU A 167 9.20 -3.87 -5.73
CA LEU A 167 8.34 -5.05 -5.77
C LEU A 167 6.93 -4.64 -5.38
N TRP A 168 6.12 -4.26 -6.38
CA TRP A 168 4.78 -3.75 -6.12
C TRP A 168 3.74 -4.84 -6.31
N PHE A 169 2.94 -5.09 -5.25
CA PHE A 169 1.85 -6.08 -5.24
C PHE A 169 0.59 -5.44 -4.70
N ARG A 170 -0.48 -5.47 -5.48
CA ARG A 170 -1.78 -4.98 -5.05
C ARG A 170 -2.90 -5.74 -5.72
N GLU A 171 -3.76 -6.37 -4.91
CA GLU A 171 -4.89 -7.14 -5.39
C GLU A 171 -4.48 -8.18 -6.45
N ASP A 172 -5.03 -8.09 -7.67
CA ASP A 172 -4.73 -8.97 -8.79
C ASP A 172 -3.55 -8.50 -9.67
N LYS A 173 -2.90 -7.38 -9.29
CA LYS A 173 -1.83 -6.74 -10.07
C LYS A 173 -0.48 -6.82 -9.36
N TYR A 174 0.57 -6.84 -10.16
CA TYR A 174 1.94 -6.68 -9.65
C TYR A 174 2.86 -6.06 -10.69
N LYS A 175 3.95 -5.47 -10.21
CA LYS A 175 5.07 -4.96 -11.00
C LYS A 175 6.37 -5.29 -10.28
N VAL A 176 7.37 -5.70 -11.05
CA VAL A 176 8.76 -5.87 -10.59
C VAL A 176 9.61 -4.94 -11.46
N VAL A 177 10.05 -3.83 -10.89
CA VAL A 177 10.70 -2.74 -11.63
C VAL A 177 12.10 -2.55 -11.10
N GLU A 178 13.10 -2.63 -12.00
CA GLU A 178 14.47 -2.24 -11.69
C GLU A 178 14.52 -0.71 -11.58
N VAL A 179 14.91 -0.17 -10.43
CA VAL A 179 14.99 1.27 -10.19
C VAL A 179 16.43 1.76 -10.26
N GLU A 180 16.60 2.99 -10.72
CA GLU A 180 17.89 3.62 -10.84
C GLU A 180 18.51 3.88 -9.47
N ARG A 181 19.81 3.62 -9.34
CA ARG A 181 20.56 3.88 -8.11
C ARG A 181 21.05 5.34 -8.09
N LYS A 182 20.67 6.08 -7.08
CA LYS A 182 21.16 7.44 -6.84
C LYS A 182 22.64 7.43 -6.46
N SER A 183 23.33 8.53 -6.75
CA SER A 183 24.73 8.65 -6.38
C SER A 183 24.91 8.65 -4.86
N ILE A 184 26.09 8.17 -4.40
CA ILE A 184 26.42 8.19 -2.97
C ILE A 184 26.47 9.64 -2.44
N GLU A 185 26.86 10.60 -3.28
CA GLU A 185 26.90 12.02 -2.92
C GLU A 185 25.50 12.56 -2.65
N ASP A 186 24.53 12.25 -3.52
CA ASP A 186 23.14 12.65 -3.35
C ASP A 186 22.51 12.02 -2.12
N VAL A 187 22.77 10.71 -1.89
CA VAL A 187 22.33 10.00 -0.69
C VAL A 187 22.88 10.67 0.57
N LYS A 188 24.15 11.01 0.60
CA LYS A 188 24.78 11.72 1.73
C LYS A 188 24.23 13.13 1.93
N LYS A 189 23.98 13.87 0.84
CA LYS A 189 23.31 15.17 0.92
C LYS A 189 21.91 15.05 1.55
N LEU A 190 21.11 14.10 1.10
CA LEU A 190 19.79 13.87 1.67
C LEU A 190 19.84 13.58 3.17
N LEU A 191 20.76 12.72 3.60
CA LEU A 191 20.81 12.25 4.98
C LEU A 191 21.43 13.28 5.93
N TYR A 192 22.54 13.92 5.53
CA TYR A 192 23.42 14.61 6.46
C TYR A 192 23.51 16.13 6.26
N THR A 193 22.88 16.69 5.21
CA THR A 193 22.89 18.13 4.98
C THR A 193 21.49 18.71 4.90
N GLU A 194 21.37 20.03 5.02
CA GLU A 194 20.11 20.77 4.80
C GLU A 194 20.09 21.46 3.42
N GLU A 195 21.07 21.18 2.56
CA GLU A 195 21.11 21.72 1.20
C GLU A 195 19.94 21.18 0.36
N ALA A 196 19.39 22.02 -0.53
CA ALA A 196 18.34 21.60 -1.45
C ALA A 196 18.83 20.44 -2.34
N LEU A 197 18.01 19.39 -2.46
CA LEU A 197 18.28 18.30 -3.37
C LEU A 197 17.90 18.70 -4.79
N PRO A 198 18.62 18.23 -5.81
CA PRO A 198 18.15 18.28 -7.18
C PRO A 198 17.03 17.22 -7.33
N VAL A 199 15.84 17.53 -6.83
CA VAL A 199 14.67 16.71 -7.11
C VAL A 199 14.28 17.01 -8.54
N THR A 200 14.51 16.07 -9.44
CA THR A 200 13.88 16.07 -10.75
C THR A 200 12.40 15.79 -10.53
N THR A 201 11.63 16.85 -10.36
CA THR A 201 10.18 16.76 -10.54
C THR A 201 9.98 16.32 -11.99
N VAL A 202 9.54 15.09 -12.18
CA VAL A 202 8.98 14.65 -13.46
C VAL A 202 7.88 15.66 -13.80
N ASP A 203 7.84 16.14 -15.04
CA ASP A 203 6.92 17.17 -15.52
C ASP A 203 5.47 16.95 -15.05
N GLU A 204 5.16 17.42 -13.87
CA GLU A 204 3.81 17.51 -13.32
C GLU A 204 3.14 18.86 -13.64
N GLU A 205 3.58 19.53 -14.69
CA GLU A 205 3.16 20.92 -14.96
C GLU A 205 1.69 21.12 -15.33
N MET A 206 0.86 20.08 -15.44
CA MET A 206 -0.53 20.33 -15.86
C MET A 206 -1.64 19.95 -14.88
N MET A 207 -1.46 19.09 -13.86
CA MET A 207 -2.53 18.79 -12.88
C MET A 207 -2.03 18.23 -11.55
N PRO A 208 -1.18 18.93 -10.77
CA PRO A 208 -0.64 18.40 -9.51
C PRO A 208 -1.73 18.08 -8.49
N ASP A 209 -2.78 18.88 -8.42
CA ASP A 209 -3.86 18.73 -7.44
C ASP A 209 -4.80 17.55 -7.75
N ILE A 210 -5.02 17.23 -9.02
CA ILE A 210 -5.87 16.09 -9.41
C ILE A 210 -5.14 14.78 -9.16
N ASN A 211 -3.85 14.68 -9.47
CA ASN A 211 -3.06 13.46 -9.25
C ASN A 211 -2.90 13.16 -7.74
N ARG A 212 -2.73 14.21 -6.92
CA ARG A 212 -2.72 14.07 -5.45
C ARG A 212 -4.08 13.65 -4.89
N ALA A 213 -5.15 14.26 -5.39
CA ALA A 213 -6.51 13.92 -5.00
C ALA A 213 -6.92 12.51 -5.48
N GLU A 214 -6.36 12.01 -6.59
CA GLU A 214 -6.70 10.71 -7.14
C GLU A 214 -6.40 9.58 -6.15
N ALA A 215 -5.21 9.53 -5.57
CA ALA A 215 -4.85 8.51 -4.57
C ALA A 215 -5.80 8.54 -3.37
N ALA A 216 -6.05 9.72 -2.82
CA ALA A 216 -6.97 9.90 -1.69
C ALA A 216 -8.41 9.48 -2.05
N LEU A 217 -8.91 9.87 -3.23
CA LEU A 217 -10.26 9.54 -3.69
C LEU A 217 -10.45 8.03 -3.86
N ILE A 218 -9.43 7.32 -4.33
CA ILE A 218 -9.47 5.88 -4.52
C ILE A 218 -9.49 5.18 -3.17
N GLU A 219 -8.60 5.56 -2.25
CA GLU A 219 -8.57 4.99 -0.91
C GLU A 219 -9.86 5.25 -0.13
N TYR A 220 -10.45 6.45 -0.26
CA TYR A 220 -11.78 6.73 0.31
C TYR A 220 -12.85 5.83 -0.27
N LYS A 221 -12.83 5.60 -1.57
CA LYS A 221 -13.82 4.75 -2.22
C LYS A 221 -13.70 3.31 -1.78
N GLU A 222 -12.48 2.76 -1.74
CA GLU A 222 -12.22 1.41 -1.22
C GLU A 222 -12.65 1.26 0.23
N ALA A 223 -12.34 2.26 1.08
CA ALA A 223 -12.78 2.29 2.45
C ALA A 223 -14.30 2.29 2.57
N MET A 224 -14.99 3.10 1.77
CA MET A 224 -16.45 3.13 1.72
C MET A 224 -17.03 1.78 1.31
N GLU A 225 -16.48 1.15 0.29
CA GLU A 225 -16.93 -0.17 -0.20
C GLU A 225 -16.69 -1.25 0.86
N PHE A 226 -15.52 -1.26 1.51
CA PHE A 226 -15.22 -2.18 2.60
C PHE A 226 -16.18 -2.02 3.78
N TYR A 227 -16.37 -0.79 4.28
CA TYR A 227 -17.29 -0.57 5.40
C TYR A 227 -18.75 -0.82 5.03
N LYS A 228 -19.14 -0.54 3.79
CA LYS A 228 -20.46 -0.87 3.28
C LYS A 228 -20.68 -2.38 3.28
N ALA A 229 -19.73 -3.16 2.78
CA ALA A 229 -19.80 -4.62 2.80
C ALA A 229 -19.89 -5.18 4.23
N GLN A 230 -19.09 -4.66 5.18
CA GLN A 230 -19.17 -5.05 6.59
C GLN A 230 -20.53 -4.66 7.22
N TYR A 231 -21.01 -3.46 6.94
CA TYR A 231 -22.32 -2.98 7.40
C TYR A 231 -23.45 -3.85 6.85
N ASP A 232 -23.45 -4.17 5.56
CA ASP A 232 -24.46 -5.00 4.93
C ASP A 232 -24.44 -6.42 5.51
N LYS A 233 -23.26 -7.01 5.73
CA LYS A 233 -23.09 -8.32 6.39
C LYS A 233 -23.64 -8.33 7.82
N LEU A 234 -23.34 -7.31 8.62
CA LEU A 234 -23.90 -7.17 9.97
C LEU A 234 -25.42 -7.02 9.94
N LYS A 235 -25.94 -6.21 9.02
CA LYS A 235 -27.36 -5.98 8.83
C LYS A 235 -28.09 -7.26 8.44
N GLU A 236 -27.54 -8.07 7.55
CA GLU A 236 -28.10 -9.39 7.19
C GLU A 236 -28.09 -10.34 8.40
N GLY A 237 -27.00 -10.39 9.15
CA GLY A 237 -26.90 -11.19 10.37
C GLY A 237 -27.95 -10.78 11.43
N ILE A 238 -28.12 -9.49 11.65
CA ILE A 238 -29.15 -8.96 12.57
C ILE A 238 -30.55 -9.32 12.05
N LEU A 239 -30.81 -9.14 10.77
CA LEU A 239 -32.09 -9.51 10.16
C LEU A 239 -32.40 -11.00 10.36
N ALA A 240 -31.43 -11.89 10.13
CA ALA A 240 -31.59 -13.33 10.35
C ALA A 240 -31.96 -13.66 11.82
N ILE A 241 -31.27 -13.05 12.78
CA ILE A 241 -31.57 -13.22 14.21
C ILE A 241 -32.98 -12.69 14.54
N MET A 242 -33.34 -11.52 14.04
CA MET A 242 -34.66 -10.93 14.27
C MET A 242 -35.80 -11.81 13.65
N MET A 243 -35.53 -12.45 12.51
CA MET A 243 -36.49 -13.40 11.89
C MET A 243 -36.59 -14.67 12.71
N GLN A 244 -35.47 -15.26 13.12
CA GLN A 244 -35.42 -16.48 13.91
C GLN A 244 -36.20 -16.38 15.24
N HIS A 245 -36.14 -15.20 15.88
CA HIS A 245 -36.75 -14.95 17.19
C HIS A 245 -38.05 -14.14 17.13
N ASP A 246 -38.58 -13.90 15.93
CA ASP A 246 -39.76 -13.04 15.67
C ASP A 246 -39.71 -11.66 16.31
N ILE A 247 -38.51 -11.07 16.36
CA ILE A 247 -38.31 -9.72 16.89
C ILE A 247 -38.70 -8.71 15.80
N LYS A 248 -39.66 -7.83 16.10
CA LYS A 248 -40.09 -6.77 15.18
C LYS A 248 -39.32 -5.46 15.39
N LYS A 249 -38.93 -5.19 16.62
CA LYS A 249 -38.22 -3.98 17.00
C LYS A 249 -37.24 -4.26 18.12
N TYR A 250 -36.05 -3.67 18.04
CA TYR A 250 -35.06 -3.64 19.08
C TYR A 250 -34.68 -2.18 19.38
N ASP A 251 -34.79 -1.77 20.64
CA ASP A 251 -34.40 -0.45 21.13
C ASP A 251 -33.18 -0.60 22.04
N GLY A 252 -31.98 -0.30 21.53
CA GLY A 252 -30.74 -0.27 22.30
C GLY A 252 -30.43 1.15 22.81
N GLN A 253 -29.30 1.29 23.52
CA GLN A 253 -28.90 2.59 24.09
C GLN A 253 -28.54 3.64 23.03
N ARG A 254 -28.06 3.24 21.87
CA ARG A 254 -27.57 4.13 20.80
C ARG A 254 -28.25 3.96 19.45
N ILE A 255 -28.91 2.80 19.23
CA ILE A 255 -29.57 2.48 17.96
C ILE A 255 -30.92 1.84 18.21
N SER A 256 -31.86 2.10 17.31
CA SER A 256 -33.13 1.39 17.20
C SER A 256 -33.19 0.66 15.88
N ILE A 257 -33.55 -0.62 15.89
CA ILE A 257 -33.62 -1.47 14.70
C ILE A 257 -35.05 -1.95 14.53
N THR A 258 -35.64 -1.71 13.38
CA THR A 258 -36.98 -2.17 13.05
C THR A 258 -36.96 -3.06 11.82
N ARG A 259 -37.46 -4.29 11.97
CA ARG A 259 -37.67 -5.22 10.85
C ARG A 259 -38.91 -4.79 10.07
N LYS A 260 -38.71 -4.44 8.79
CA LYS A 260 -39.80 -4.17 7.87
C LYS A 260 -40.23 -5.47 7.21
N PRO A 261 -41.54 -5.77 7.12
CA PRO A 261 -42.03 -6.93 6.37
C PRO A 261 -41.78 -6.75 4.87
N GLU A 262 -41.70 -7.85 4.16
CA GLU A 262 -41.75 -7.80 2.70
C GLU A 262 -43.10 -7.20 2.25
N THR A 263 -43.03 -6.30 1.30
CA THR A 263 -44.20 -5.64 0.73
C THR A 263 -44.05 -5.59 -0.78
N GLU A 264 -45.13 -5.89 -1.46
CA GLU A 264 -45.23 -5.67 -2.90
C GLU A 264 -45.48 -4.19 -3.16
N ARG A 265 -44.76 -3.62 -4.11
CA ARG A 265 -44.94 -2.26 -4.57
C ARG A 265 -45.26 -2.26 -6.05
N LEU A 266 -46.37 -1.66 -6.40
CA LEU A 266 -46.67 -1.37 -7.80
C LEU A 266 -45.73 -0.25 -8.30
N CYS A 267 -44.97 -0.57 -9.33
CA CYS A 267 -44.07 0.39 -9.99
C CYS A 267 -44.55 0.62 -11.42
N PHE A 268 -44.54 1.86 -11.83
CA PHE A 268 -44.83 2.22 -13.21
C PHE A 268 -43.61 1.92 -14.09
N ASP A 269 -43.82 1.05 -15.10
CA ASP A 269 -42.79 0.78 -16.10
C ASP A 269 -42.78 1.87 -17.17
N SER A 270 -41.96 2.89 -16.89
CA SER A 270 -41.80 4.06 -17.79
C SER A 270 -41.17 3.68 -19.14
N LYS A 271 -40.41 2.58 -19.22
CA LYS A 271 -39.81 2.11 -20.48
C LYS A 271 -40.83 1.45 -21.37
N ALA A 272 -41.61 0.51 -20.81
CA ALA A 272 -42.68 -0.13 -21.53
C ALA A 272 -43.71 0.92 -21.98
N PHE A 273 -44.11 1.81 -21.07
CA PHE A 273 -45.06 2.91 -21.40
C PHE A 273 -44.58 3.83 -22.52
N LYS A 274 -43.29 4.18 -22.52
CA LYS A 274 -42.70 4.98 -23.61
C LYS A 274 -42.75 4.25 -24.95
N ASN A 275 -42.52 2.96 -24.96
CA ASN A 275 -42.53 2.15 -26.18
C ASN A 275 -43.97 2.00 -26.74
N ASP A 276 -44.90 1.70 -25.84
CA ASP A 276 -46.29 1.39 -26.23
C ASP A 276 -47.13 2.64 -26.51
N TYR A 277 -46.84 3.76 -25.81
CA TYR A 277 -47.55 5.03 -25.88
C TYR A 277 -46.64 6.26 -26.03
N PRO A 278 -45.82 6.37 -27.06
CA PRO A 278 -44.80 7.42 -27.18
C PRO A 278 -45.38 8.85 -27.18
N GLN A 279 -46.51 9.08 -27.83
CA GLN A 279 -47.16 10.40 -27.86
C GLN A 279 -47.65 10.82 -26.46
N MET A 280 -48.20 9.88 -25.71
CA MET A 280 -48.67 10.13 -24.36
C MET A 280 -47.50 10.39 -23.40
N TYR A 281 -46.39 9.63 -23.53
CA TYR A 281 -45.19 9.83 -22.76
C TYR A 281 -44.62 11.26 -22.94
N GLU A 282 -44.57 11.75 -24.18
CA GLU A 282 -44.06 13.09 -24.50
C GLU A 282 -44.88 14.23 -23.87
N GLN A 283 -46.20 14.01 -23.63
CA GLN A 283 -47.08 15.01 -22.99
C GLN A 283 -46.79 15.16 -21.48
N TYR A 284 -46.23 14.14 -20.82
CA TYR A 284 -46.06 14.10 -19.36
C TYR A 284 -44.62 14.14 -18.89
N ILE A 285 -43.63 14.22 -19.81
CA ILE A 285 -42.24 14.40 -19.43
C ILE A 285 -41.93 15.86 -19.12
N THR A 286 -41.20 16.11 -18.06
CA THR A 286 -40.69 17.42 -17.69
C THR A 286 -39.17 17.42 -17.75
N LYS A 287 -38.60 18.53 -18.25
CA LYS A 287 -37.15 18.74 -18.21
C LYS A 287 -36.76 19.38 -16.88
N THR A 288 -35.98 18.64 -16.08
CA THR A 288 -35.36 19.19 -14.87
C THR A 288 -33.89 19.49 -15.12
N LYS A 289 -33.41 20.64 -14.62
CA LYS A 289 -31.97 20.93 -14.64
C LYS A 289 -31.30 20.15 -13.56
N THR A 290 -30.30 19.34 -13.92
CA THR A 290 -29.39 18.73 -12.97
C THR A 290 -28.12 19.58 -12.91
N SER A 291 -27.57 19.78 -11.70
CA SER A 291 -26.25 20.38 -11.52
C SER A 291 -25.18 19.48 -12.12
N SER A 292 -24.07 20.10 -12.57
CA SER A 292 -22.93 19.27 -13.01
C SER A 292 -22.39 18.46 -11.85
N SER A 293 -22.00 17.23 -12.16
CA SER A 293 -21.45 16.29 -11.19
C SER A 293 -20.26 15.54 -11.79
N ILE A 294 -19.38 15.03 -10.93
CA ILE A 294 -18.26 14.19 -11.33
C ILE A 294 -18.64 12.72 -11.14
N LEU A 295 -18.30 11.89 -12.11
CA LEU A 295 -18.38 10.44 -12.00
C LEU A 295 -16.96 9.89 -11.86
N ILE A 296 -16.65 9.31 -10.70
CA ILE A 296 -15.35 8.67 -10.44
C ILE A 296 -15.49 7.18 -10.64
N LYS A 297 -14.71 6.63 -11.58
CA LYS A 297 -14.57 5.18 -11.78
C LYS A 297 -13.13 4.79 -11.50
N VAL A 298 -12.93 3.84 -10.61
CA VAL A 298 -11.63 3.16 -10.43
C VAL A 298 -11.49 2.16 -11.57
N LYS A 299 -10.34 2.16 -12.24
CA LYS A 299 -10.05 1.28 -13.39
C LYS A 299 -9.41 -0.01 -12.92
#